data_b6785dee8bd957e8e59bb3f6ed992413
#
_entry.id   b6785dee8bd957e8e59bb3f6ed992413
#
_cell.length_a   1.000
_cell.length_b   1.000
_cell.length_c   1.000
_cell.angle_alpha   90.00
_cell.angle_beta   90.00
_cell.angle_gamma   90.00
#
_symmetry.space_group_name_H-M   'P 1'
#
loop_
_entity.id
_entity.type
_entity.pdbx_description
1 polymer ?
#
loop_
_entity_poly.entity_id
_entity_poly.type
_entity_poly.pdbx_seq_one_letter_code
_entity_poly.pdbx_strand_id
1 'polypeptide(L)'
;LPLKIVPPFKADFRNKRNGEFKDRVDALLEQVGLIDFADKSPWQLSGGMMQRANLCRALVHDPDLLLLDEPFGALDQFTREELWQTMQDLWMNRKSTVLLVTHDLREATYLANRVCVMSARPGRIIDDRPVNFARPRAIDVTFDPLFIQMVQALRQLIVHTPTAPKADAA
;
A
#
# COMPACT_ATOMS: atom_id res chain seq x y z
N LEU A 1 -19.28 4.81 2.89
CA LEU A 1 -18.10 5.60 3.25
C LEU A 1 -17.59 5.13 4.61
N PRO A 2 -16.24 4.93 4.81
CA PRO A 2 -15.68 4.45 6.07
C PRO A 2 -16.10 5.25 7.30
N LEU A 3 -16.14 6.58 7.18
CA LEU A 3 -16.50 7.49 8.26
C LEU A 3 -17.93 7.30 8.80
N LYS A 4 -18.82 6.64 8.04
CA LYS A 4 -20.18 6.32 8.53
C LYS A 4 -20.21 5.19 9.52
N ILE A 5 -19.20 4.33 9.51
CA ILE A 5 -19.18 3.04 10.22
C ILE A 5 -18.28 3.10 11.44
N VAL A 6 -17.15 3.81 11.34
CA VAL A 6 -16.09 3.84 12.36
C VAL A 6 -16.36 4.91 13.42
N PRO A 7 -16.49 4.57 14.72
CA PRO A 7 -16.47 5.55 15.81
C PRO A 7 -15.09 6.24 15.89
N PRO A 8 -15.03 7.54 16.29
CA PRO A 8 -16.12 8.42 16.73
C PRO A 8 -16.91 9.08 15.58
N PHE A 9 -16.49 8.90 14.35
CA PHE A 9 -16.98 9.62 13.17
C PHE A 9 -18.45 9.33 12.81
N LYS A 10 -19.00 8.20 13.32
CA LYS A 10 -20.39 7.82 13.06
C LYS A 10 -21.42 8.87 13.50
N ALA A 11 -21.18 9.54 14.62
CA ALA A 11 -22.08 10.58 15.15
C ALA A 11 -21.96 11.88 14.34
N ASP A 12 -20.74 12.25 13.98
CA ASP A 12 -20.44 13.51 13.28
C ASP A 12 -20.91 13.49 11.84
N PHE A 13 -20.88 12.34 11.16
CA PHE A 13 -21.38 12.21 9.80
C PHE A 13 -22.88 12.55 9.69
N ARG A 14 -23.67 12.33 10.75
CA ARG A 14 -25.10 12.62 10.75
C ARG A 14 -25.40 14.09 10.99
N ASN A 15 -24.55 14.80 11.74
CA ASN A 15 -24.80 16.17 12.19
C ASN A 15 -24.03 17.26 11.42
N LYS A 16 -22.97 16.92 10.70
CA LYS A 16 -22.11 17.91 10.05
C LYS A 16 -21.78 17.50 8.61
N ARG A 17 -22.56 17.99 7.67
CA ARG A 17 -22.18 18.02 6.25
C ARG A 17 -21.10 19.06 5.94
N ASN A 18 -20.66 19.84 6.93
CA ASN A 18 -19.77 20.98 6.76
C ASN A 18 -18.64 20.96 7.79
N GLY A 19 -17.41 21.21 7.36
CA GLY A 19 -16.26 21.53 8.17
C GLY A 19 -15.22 20.40 8.19
N GLU A 20 -14.91 19.89 9.35
CA GLU A 20 -13.75 19.05 9.62
C GLU A 20 -13.61 17.78 8.73
N PHE A 21 -14.74 17.13 8.40
CA PHE A 21 -14.71 15.97 7.50
C PHE A 21 -14.39 16.33 6.06
N LYS A 22 -14.99 17.43 5.59
CA LYS A 22 -14.74 17.90 4.24
C LYS A 22 -13.30 18.31 4.11
N ASP A 23 -12.81 19.11 5.05
CA ASP A 23 -11.42 19.60 5.06
C ASP A 23 -10.42 18.44 5.08
N ARG A 24 -10.70 17.38 5.84
CA ARG A 24 -9.86 16.18 5.90
C ARG A 24 -9.87 15.39 4.58
N VAL A 25 -11.04 15.24 3.97
CA VAL A 25 -11.16 14.58 2.65
C VAL A 25 -10.45 15.40 1.60
N ASP A 26 -10.68 16.70 1.56
CA ASP A 26 -10.09 17.62 0.60
C ASP A 26 -8.54 17.62 0.72
N ALA A 27 -8.01 17.69 1.95
CA ALA A 27 -6.58 17.60 2.21
C ALA A 27 -5.97 16.26 1.73
N LEU A 28 -6.68 15.14 1.88
CA LEU A 28 -6.24 13.85 1.36
C LEU A 28 -6.26 13.82 -0.17
N LEU A 29 -7.32 14.32 -0.78
CA LEU A 29 -7.44 14.38 -2.24
C LEU A 29 -6.38 15.30 -2.85
N GLU A 30 -6.05 16.40 -2.18
CA GLU A 30 -4.97 17.30 -2.59
C GLU A 30 -3.61 16.60 -2.55
N GLN A 31 -3.31 15.86 -1.45
CA GLN A 31 -2.06 15.10 -1.30
C GLN A 31 -1.86 14.06 -2.41
N VAL A 32 -2.93 13.49 -2.95
CA VAL A 32 -2.85 12.48 -4.02
C VAL A 32 -3.15 13.06 -5.42
N GLY A 33 -3.31 14.38 -5.54
CA GLY A 33 -3.58 15.06 -6.82
C GLY A 33 -4.97 14.77 -7.39
N LEU A 34 -5.99 14.59 -6.55
CA LEU A 34 -7.36 14.27 -6.96
C LEU A 34 -8.39 15.34 -6.56
N ILE A 35 -7.98 16.49 -6.06
CA ILE A 35 -8.91 17.52 -5.57
C ILE A 35 -9.88 17.99 -6.67
N ASP A 36 -9.41 18.17 -7.90
CA ASP A 36 -10.22 18.59 -9.06
C ASP A 36 -11.23 17.50 -9.51
N PHE A 37 -11.10 16.31 -8.97
CA PHE A 37 -11.96 15.15 -9.27
C PHE A 37 -12.87 14.78 -8.08
N ALA A 38 -12.94 15.61 -7.04
CA ALA A 38 -13.69 15.32 -5.82
C ALA A 38 -15.17 15.03 -6.07
N ASP A 39 -15.78 15.70 -7.06
CA ASP A 39 -17.20 15.55 -7.41
C ASP A 39 -17.42 14.50 -8.53
N LYS A 40 -16.38 13.84 -9.01
CA LYS A 40 -16.50 12.84 -10.06
C LYS A 40 -16.98 11.50 -9.50
N SER A 41 -17.77 10.82 -10.31
CA SER A 41 -18.18 9.44 -10.02
C SER A 41 -17.05 8.44 -10.28
N PRO A 42 -17.01 7.30 -9.57
CA PRO A 42 -15.94 6.31 -9.72
C PRO A 42 -15.66 5.87 -11.15
N TRP A 43 -16.69 5.73 -11.98
CA TRP A 43 -16.55 5.33 -13.39
C TRP A 43 -15.96 6.40 -14.31
N GLN A 44 -15.75 7.62 -13.79
CA GLN A 44 -15.11 8.72 -14.52
C GLN A 44 -13.60 8.82 -14.19
N LEU A 45 -13.11 7.96 -13.30
CA LEU A 45 -11.71 7.94 -12.87
C LEU A 45 -10.92 6.89 -13.65
N SER A 46 -9.65 7.18 -13.95
CA SER A 46 -8.72 6.17 -14.44
C SER A 46 -8.41 5.12 -13.36
N GLY A 47 -7.79 3.99 -13.73
CA GLY A 47 -7.38 2.96 -12.77
C GLY A 47 -6.48 3.49 -11.67
N GLY A 48 -5.47 4.29 -12.02
CA GLY A 48 -4.57 4.93 -11.05
C GLY A 48 -5.28 5.95 -10.16
N MET A 49 -6.18 6.77 -10.72
CA MET A 49 -7.00 7.71 -9.94
C MET A 49 -7.91 6.97 -8.97
N MET A 50 -8.54 5.87 -9.40
CA MET A 50 -9.36 5.04 -8.54
C MET A 50 -8.54 4.45 -7.38
N GLN A 51 -7.31 4.02 -7.65
CA GLN A 51 -6.44 3.46 -6.61
C GLN A 51 -6.01 4.53 -5.60
N ARG A 52 -5.65 5.73 -6.05
CA ARG A 52 -5.38 6.88 -5.16
C ARG A 52 -6.61 7.22 -4.30
N ALA A 53 -7.81 7.23 -4.89
CA ALA A 53 -9.05 7.45 -4.14
C ALA A 53 -9.33 6.34 -3.11
N ASN A 54 -9.01 5.07 -3.43
CA ASN A 54 -9.11 3.97 -2.48
C ASN A 54 -8.13 4.11 -1.30
N LEU A 55 -6.90 4.58 -1.53
CA LEU A 55 -5.94 4.91 -0.47
C LEU A 55 -6.48 6.03 0.43
N CYS A 56 -7.00 7.12 -0.14
CA CYS A 56 -7.65 8.18 0.63
C CYS A 56 -8.81 7.65 1.49
N ARG A 57 -9.63 6.76 0.91
CA ARG A 57 -10.73 6.11 1.62
C ARG A 57 -10.26 5.26 2.81
N ALA A 58 -9.14 4.58 2.69
CA ALA A 58 -8.55 3.79 3.77
C ALA A 58 -7.95 4.67 4.86
N LEU A 59 -7.40 5.85 4.50
CA LEU A 59 -6.70 6.75 5.41
C LEU A 59 -7.56 7.83 6.05
N VAL A 60 -8.76 8.09 5.52
CA VAL A 60 -9.60 9.21 5.95
C VAL A 60 -10.00 9.17 7.43
N HIS A 61 -10.05 8.00 8.04
CA HIS A 61 -10.35 7.81 9.46
C HIS A 61 -9.11 7.68 10.36
N ASP A 62 -7.92 7.93 9.80
CA ASP A 62 -6.63 7.96 10.50
C ASP A 62 -6.33 6.68 11.29
N PRO A 63 -6.24 5.55 10.61
CA PRO A 63 -6.03 4.28 11.30
C PRO A 63 -4.60 4.15 11.83
N ASP A 64 -4.47 3.58 13.03
CA ASP A 64 -3.15 3.19 13.57
C ASP A 64 -2.53 2.02 12.79
N LEU A 65 -3.38 1.15 12.21
CA LEU A 65 -3.00 0.00 11.40
C LEU A 65 -3.72 0.02 10.06
N LEU A 66 -2.97 -0.03 8.98
CA LEU A 66 -3.46 -0.13 7.61
C LEU A 66 -3.08 -1.49 7.01
N LEU A 67 -4.07 -2.24 6.55
CA LEU A 67 -3.88 -3.52 5.88
C LEU A 67 -4.13 -3.34 4.38
N LEU A 68 -3.15 -3.68 3.57
CA LEU A 68 -3.18 -3.58 2.11
C LEU A 68 -2.87 -4.94 1.50
N ASP A 69 -3.79 -5.45 0.69
CA ASP A 69 -3.64 -6.71 -0.02
C ASP A 69 -3.61 -6.43 -1.52
N GLU A 70 -2.44 -6.69 -2.15
CA GLU A 70 -2.15 -6.46 -3.57
C GLU A 70 -2.61 -5.07 -4.09
N PRO A 71 -2.30 -3.96 -3.38
CA PRO A 71 -2.94 -2.68 -3.67
C PRO A 71 -2.58 -2.09 -5.04
N PHE A 72 -1.50 -2.56 -5.68
CA PHE A 72 -1.00 -2.01 -6.95
C PHE A 72 -0.97 -3.04 -8.08
N GLY A 73 -1.47 -4.26 -7.87
CA GLY A 73 -1.34 -5.39 -8.79
C GLY A 73 -1.96 -5.18 -10.19
N ALA A 74 -3.01 -4.36 -10.30
CA ALA A 74 -3.74 -4.14 -11.55
C ALA A 74 -3.23 -2.94 -12.38
N LEU A 75 -2.09 -2.33 -12.01
CA LEU A 75 -1.59 -1.10 -12.61
C LEU A 75 -0.39 -1.37 -13.52
N ASP A 76 -0.26 -0.52 -14.55
CA ASP A 76 0.97 -0.45 -15.34
C ASP A 76 2.16 0.04 -14.48
N GLN A 77 3.38 -0.19 -14.98
CA GLN A 77 4.58 0.08 -14.22
C GLN A 77 4.72 1.54 -13.79
N PHE A 78 4.47 2.50 -14.68
CA PHE A 78 4.67 3.92 -14.38
C PHE A 78 3.67 4.41 -13.33
N THR A 79 2.40 4.09 -13.52
CA THR A 79 1.33 4.41 -12.55
C THR A 79 1.61 3.77 -11.19
N ARG A 80 2.16 2.56 -11.16
CA ARG A 80 2.54 1.86 -9.92
C ARG A 80 3.66 2.60 -9.19
N GLU A 81 4.72 2.99 -9.89
CA GLU A 81 5.86 3.73 -9.31
C GLU A 81 5.43 5.11 -8.76
N GLU A 82 4.55 5.83 -9.45
CA GLU A 82 3.95 7.07 -8.93
C GLU A 82 3.15 6.82 -7.63
N LEU A 83 2.41 5.70 -7.58
CA LEU A 83 1.64 5.36 -6.39
C LEU A 83 2.50 4.90 -5.22
N TRP A 84 3.64 4.28 -5.46
CA TRP A 84 4.60 3.97 -4.40
C TRP A 84 5.13 5.26 -3.74
N GLN A 85 5.46 6.28 -4.53
CA GLN A 85 5.87 7.58 -4.01
C GLN A 85 4.75 8.22 -3.20
N THR A 86 3.54 8.27 -3.77
CA THR A 86 2.35 8.79 -3.09
C THR A 86 2.08 8.07 -1.76
N MET A 87 2.18 6.75 -1.74
CA MET A 87 1.99 5.95 -0.53
C MET A 87 3.08 6.23 0.51
N GLN A 88 4.33 6.37 0.09
CA GLN A 88 5.44 6.75 0.97
C GLN A 88 5.20 8.11 1.61
N ASP A 89 4.79 9.12 0.82
CA ASP A 89 4.54 10.48 1.30
C ASP A 89 3.37 10.50 2.30
N LEU A 90 2.29 9.80 1.98
CA LEU A 90 1.16 9.64 2.91
C LEU A 90 1.58 8.98 4.22
N TRP A 91 2.42 7.93 4.15
CA TRP A 91 2.91 7.25 5.33
C TRP A 91 3.87 8.12 6.16
N MET A 92 4.78 8.85 5.53
CA MET A 92 5.73 9.73 6.22
C MET A 92 5.03 10.81 7.03
N ASN A 93 3.90 11.31 6.55
CA ASN A 93 3.11 12.33 7.22
C ASN A 93 2.33 11.77 8.44
N ARG A 94 1.98 10.47 8.44
CA ARG A 94 1.09 9.86 9.43
C ARG A 94 1.77 8.84 10.33
N LYS A 95 2.78 8.13 9.81
CA LYS A 95 3.54 7.06 10.51
C LYS A 95 2.67 5.93 11.06
N SER A 96 1.53 5.64 10.42
CA SER A 96 0.71 4.48 10.73
C SER A 96 1.50 3.18 10.54
N THR A 97 1.15 2.14 11.28
CA THR A 97 1.65 0.80 10.97
C THR A 97 0.98 0.29 9.69
N VAL A 98 1.77 -0.14 8.71
CA VAL A 98 1.25 -0.67 7.45
C VAL A 98 1.69 -2.13 7.29
N LEU A 99 0.73 -3.02 7.08
CA LEU A 99 0.96 -4.38 6.64
C LEU A 99 0.56 -4.47 5.15
N LEU A 100 1.57 -4.65 4.30
CA LEU A 100 1.41 -4.78 2.87
C LEU A 100 1.63 -6.23 2.46
N VAL A 101 0.65 -6.82 1.80
CA VAL A 101 0.78 -8.13 1.13
C VAL A 101 0.94 -7.88 -0.36
N THR A 102 2.01 -8.41 -0.93
CA THR A 102 2.31 -8.28 -2.36
C THR A 102 3.15 -9.44 -2.86
N HIS A 103 3.06 -9.75 -4.13
CA HIS A 103 3.97 -10.66 -4.84
C HIS A 103 5.07 -9.91 -5.61
N ASP A 104 5.02 -8.58 -5.66
CA ASP A 104 6.04 -7.76 -6.30
C ASP A 104 7.18 -7.46 -5.31
N LEU A 105 8.37 -8.04 -5.57
CA LEU A 105 9.54 -7.89 -4.71
C LEU A 105 10.13 -6.49 -4.73
N ARG A 106 9.98 -5.76 -5.85
CA ARG A 106 10.42 -4.35 -5.95
C ARG A 106 9.53 -3.47 -5.08
N GLU A 107 8.22 -3.69 -5.14
CA GLU A 107 7.24 -3.01 -4.31
C GLU A 107 7.53 -3.23 -2.82
N ALA A 108 7.67 -4.50 -2.41
CA ALA A 108 8.01 -4.85 -1.04
C ALA A 108 9.30 -4.17 -0.58
N THR A 109 10.35 -4.20 -1.41
CA THR A 109 11.65 -3.59 -1.08
C THR A 109 11.55 -2.05 -1.06
N TYR A 110 10.76 -1.45 -1.95
CA TYR A 110 10.63 0.01 -2.01
C TYR A 110 9.80 0.56 -0.84
N LEU A 111 8.68 -0.08 -0.49
CA LEU A 111 7.73 0.46 0.48
C LEU A 111 8.01 0.03 1.93
N ALA A 112 8.55 -1.17 2.15
CA ALA A 112 8.65 -1.70 3.50
C ALA A 112 9.88 -1.19 4.27
N ASN A 113 9.82 -1.25 5.59
CA ASN A 113 10.96 -1.17 6.49
C ASN A 113 11.48 -2.57 6.85
N ARG A 114 10.63 -3.58 6.64
CA ARG A 114 10.90 -4.99 6.93
C ARG A 114 10.12 -5.86 5.97
N VAL A 115 10.74 -6.86 5.38
CA VAL A 115 10.12 -7.80 4.43
C VAL A 115 10.13 -9.19 5.05
N CYS A 116 8.92 -9.77 5.19
CA CYS A 116 8.73 -11.15 5.60
C CYS A 116 8.38 -11.99 4.38
N VAL A 117 9.19 -12.99 4.07
CA VAL A 117 8.94 -13.93 2.97
C VAL A 117 8.18 -15.14 3.49
N MET A 118 7.09 -15.50 2.81
CA MET A 118 6.29 -16.65 3.17
C MET A 118 6.50 -17.83 2.21
N SER A 119 6.53 -19.04 2.75
CA SER A 119 6.56 -20.27 1.95
C SER A 119 5.22 -20.51 1.24
N ALA A 120 5.23 -21.41 0.25
CA ALA A 120 4.02 -22.06 -0.24
C ALA A 120 3.32 -22.85 0.89
N ARG A 121 2.20 -23.50 0.56
CA ARG A 121 1.39 -24.24 1.56
C ARG A 121 2.16 -25.40 2.21
N PRO A 122 2.10 -25.55 3.55
CA PRO A 122 1.53 -24.60 4.52
C PRO A 122 2.35 -23.31 4.63
N GLY A 123 1.67 -22.15 4.69
CA GLY A 123 2.32 -20.85 4.80
C GLY A 123 3.12 -20.70 6.10
N ARG A 124 4.41 -20.44 5.98
CA ARG A 124 5.34 -20.18 7.09
C ARG A 124 6.24 -19.01 6.71
N ILE A 125 6.63 -18.19 7.68
CA ILE A 125 7.68 -17.19 7.45
C ILE A 125 9.01 -17.95 7.31
N ILE A 126 9.64 -17.80 6.15
CA ILE A 126 10.92 -18.47 5.83
C ILE A 126 12.09 -17.49 5.86
N ASP A 127 11.82 -16.20 5.78
CA ASP A 127 12.81 -15.15 5.92
C ASP A 127 12.15 -13.88 6.45
N ASP A 128 12.94 -13.08 7.16
CA ASP A 128 12.51 -11.86 7.78
C ASP A 128 13.71 -10.90 7.88
N ARG A 129 13.69 -9.86 7.06
CA ARG A 129 14.84 -8.96 6.95
C ARG A 129 14.47 -7.48 6.94
N PRO A 130 15.32 -6.64 7.53
CA PRO A 130 15.16 -5.20 7.46
C PRO A 130 15.50 -4.66 6.06
N VAL A 131 14.85 -3.56 5.71
CA VAL A 131 15.12 -2.78 4.50
C VAL A 131 15.76 -1.46 4.91
N ASN A 132 17.06 -1.32 4.70
CA ASN A 132 17.87 -0.23 5.24
C ASN A 132 18.10 0.92 4.23
N PHE A 133 17.21 1.12 3.27
CA PHE A 133 17.27 2.29 2.39
C PHE A 133 16.65 3.51 3.10
N ALA A 134 17.37 4.64 3.07
CA ALA A 134 16.90 5.88 3.68
C ALA A 134 15.59 6.36 3.07
N ARG A 135 14.79 7.09 3.86
CA ARG A 135 13.56 7.73 3.40
C ARG A 135 13.72 9.26 3.39
N PRO A 136 13.06 10.00 2.51
CA PRO A 136 12.22 9.50 1.40
C PRO A 136 13.06 8.75 0.35
N ARG A 137 12.53 7.65 -0.17
CA ARG A 137 13.14 6.91 -1.26
C ARG A 137 12.68 7.51 -2.57
N ALA A 138 13.64 8.03 -3.38
CA ALA A 138 13.35 8.36 -4.76
C ALA A 138 13.19 7.07 -5.58
N ILE A 139 12.46 7.14 -6.70
CA ILE A 139 12.27 5.95 -7.53
C ILE A 139 13.60 5.41 -8.08
N ASP A 140 14.58 6.27 -8.23
CA ASP A 140 15.92 5.92 -8.71
C ASP A 140 16.65 4.92 -7.79
N VAL A 141 16.25 4.81 -6.52
CA VAL A 141 16.81 3.77 -5.61
C VAL A 141 16.58 2.37 -6.16
N THR A 142 15.56 2.17 -6.98
CA THR A 142 15.25 0.87 -7.60
C THR A 142 16.31 0.42 -8.61
N PHE A 143 17.19 1.32 -9.06
CA PHE A 143 18.35 1.04 -9.93
C PHE A 143 19.66 0.90 -9.14
N ASP A 144 19.63 1.15 -7.82
CA ASP A 144 20.81 0.95 -6.96
C ASP A 144 21.21 -0.52 -6.93
N PRO A 145 22.51 -0.84 -7.08
CA PRO A 145 22.99 -2.23 -7.03
C PRO A 145 22.59 -2.99 -5.74
N LEU A 146 22.56 -2.32 -4.59
CA LEU A 146 22.13 -2.94 -3.32
C LEU A 146 20.65 -3.26 -3.32
N PHE A 147 19.83 -2.39 -3.92
CA PHE A 147 18.40 -2.64 -4.09
C PHE A 147 18.16 -3.86 -4.97
N ILE A 148 18.85 -3.92 -6.11
CA ILE A 148 18.76 -5.04 -7.05
C ILE A 148 19.21 -6.34 -6.38
N GLN A 149 20.31 -6.31 -5.63
CA GLN A 149 20.80 -7.48 -4.87
C GLN A 149 19.78 -7.95 -3.85
N MET A 150 19.12 -7.04 -3.14
CA MET A 150 18.07 -7.39 -2.18
C MET A 150 16.88 -8.06 -2.85
N VAL A 151 16.38 -7.50 -3.95
CA VAL A 151 15.29 -8.10 -4.75
C VAL A 151 15.67 -9.50 -5.26
N GLN A 152 16.91 -9.67 -5.74
CA GLN A 152 17.41 -10.97 -6.19
C GLN A 152 17.48 -11.99 -5.05
N ALA A 153 17.95 -11.58 -3.88
CA ALA A 153 18.02 -12.45 -2.70
C ALA A 153 16.62 -12.91 -2.27
N LEU A 154 15.64 -12.00 -2.22
CA LEU A 154 14.25 -12.35 -1.94
C LEU A 154 13.67 -13.33 -2.97
N ARG A 155 13.96 -13.10 -4.26
CA ARG A 155 13.53 -14.01 -5.34
C ARG A 155 14.09 -15.41 -5.19
N GLN A 156 15.37 -15.53 -4.83
CA GLN A 156 16.01 -16.84 -4.63
C GLN A 156 15.33 -17.64 -3.52
N LEU A 157 14.94 -17.01 -2.42
CA LEU A 157 14.22 -17.67 -1.33
C LEU A 157 12.88 -18.25 -1.81
N ILE A 158 12.13 -17.51 -2.63
CA ILE A 158 10.84 -17.96 -3.14
C ILE A 158 10.99 -19.12 -4.12
N VAL A 159 11.97 -19.04 -5.03
CA VAL A 159 12.21 -20.06 -6.07
C VAL A 159 12.76 -21.37 -5.50
N HIS A 160 13.62 -21.30 -4.46
CA HIS A 160 14.26 -22.48 -3.89
C HIS A 160 13.51 -23.08 -2.69
N THR A 161 12.38 -22.49 -2.29
CA THR A 161 11.56 -23.10 -1.24
C THR A 161 10.84 -24.32 -1.82
N PRO A 162 11.13 -25.56 -1.33
CA PRO A 162 10.45 -26.77 -1.82
C PRO A 162 8.94 -26.63 -1.61
N THR A 163 8.18 -26.76 -2.67
CA THR A 163 6.74 -27.04 -2.55
C THR A 163 6.61 -28.36 -1.82
N ALA A 164 5.91 -28.37 -0.70
CA ALA A 164 5.60 -29.64 -0.02
C ALA A 164 4.99 -30.63 -1.03
N PRO A 165 5.39 -31.93 -1.00
CA PRO A 165 4.82 -32.92 -1.88
C PRO A 165 3.30 -32.90 -1.72
N LYS A 166 2.57 -32.91 -2.84
CA LYS A 166 1.13 -33.12 -2.82
C LYS A 166 0.90 -34.39 -2.00
N ALA A 167 0.19 -34.27 -0.88
CA ALA A 167 -0.35 -35.43 -0.20
C ALA A 167 -1.24 -36.14 -1.23
N ASP A 168 -0.79 -37.29 -1.69
CA ASP A 168 -1.59 -38.16 -2.57
C ASP A 168 -2.92 -38.38 -1.88
N ALA A 169 -3.98 -37.96 -2.56
CA ALA A 169 -5.34 -38.27 -2.14
C ALA A 169 -5.51 -39.78 -2.25
N ALA A 170 -5.55 -40.46 -1.10
CA ALA A 170 -6.04 -41.83 -0.97
C ALA A 170 -7.55 -41.82 -0.82
#